data_2eaea2142cf8cd1ce500a1a20b22a1ff
#
_entry.id   2eaea2142cf8cd1ce500a1a20b22a1ff
#
_cell.length_a   1.000
_cell.length_b   1.000
_cell.length_c   1.000
_cell.angle_alpha   90.00
_cell.angle_beta   90.00
_cell.angle_gamma   90.00
#
_symmetry.space_group_name_H-M   'P 1'
#
loop_
_entity.id
_entity.type
_entity.pdbx_description
1 polymer ?
#
loop_
_entity_poly.entity_id
_entity_poly.type
_entity_poly.pdbx_seq_one_letter_code
_entity_poly.pdbx_strand_id
1 'polypeptide(L)'
;MGQPMISLTNVSFSYRGAESPSLSSLSLDVKAGECVLLCGKSGCGKSTVLRLLNGMIPEFFDGDLTGRVRVGGMDPTTCPQYKVARQVGTVFQNPRTQFYTLDTTSEVAFGCENRGMPRAEISRRVNEAAADLGIAALMNRNIFHLSGGEKQRVAIASVYATGPEVLLLDEPSANLDFPAIRELRRTLDILRSKGKTILIAEHRTWYLEGIVDRAVYLDGGKASDVFAMGELASLTRSQRLETGIRPVKLEGFDLPRTVAPVKDTPMHEMHLADLVFSYSRHAAPSLSVPDAQFGSGRVEAIVGDNGAGKSTLASVVCGLAREQRGSIEIDGAVLSARKRLPLSYEVMQEANHQLFCDSVEEEVVLGASNPGTRGLESVLGQLDLLDVRGRHPLTLSGGQKQRCAIAAAMFCGKKVLVFDEPTSGLDYAHMAQTATLLRELAASGAFVLVVTHDFELALAACDRVTEMKGGKVTAQYSLDKGGVARLREFFGIG
;
A
#
# COMPACT_ATOMS: atom_id res chain seq x y z
N MET A 1 7.91 28.87 25.69
CA MET A 1 7.48 27.85 24.71
C MET A 1 7.04 26.61 25.50
N GLY A 2 5.84 26.06 25.28
CA GLY A 2 5.37 24.86 25.98
C GLY A 2 6.25 23.65 25.66
N GLN A 3 6.28 22.66 26.56
CA GLN A 3 6.99 21.40 26.31
C GLN A 3 6.37 20.70 25.09
N PRO A 4 7.18 20.10 24.20
CA PRO A 4 6.68 19.34 23.05
C PRO A 4 5.88 18.12 23.55
N MET A 5 4.84 17.74 22.79
CA MET A 5 4.05 16.54 23.06
C MET A 5 4.85 15.27 22.77
N ILE A 6 5.65 15.30 21.68
CA ILE A 6 6.60 14.24 21.32
C ILE A 6 7.99 14.87 21.27
N SER A 7 8.99 14.24 21.86
CA SER A 7 10.39 14.66 21.77
C SER A 7 11.30 13.44 21.66
N LEU A 8 12.10 13.43 20.61
CA LEU A 8 13.23 12.53 20.37
C LEU A 8 14.50 13.35 20.43
N THR A 9 15.48 12.99 21.27
CA THR A 9 16.75 13.71 21.40
C THR A 9 17.92 12.76 21.19
N ASN A 10 18.64 12.93 20.08
CA ASN A 10 19.80 12.13 19.68
C ASN A 10 19.53 10.62 19.76
N VAL A 11 18.38 10.18 19.29
CA VAL A 11 17.95 8.77 19.36
C VAL A 11 18.64 7.96 18.27
N SER A 12 19.34 6.90 18.67
CA SER A 12 19.85 5.87 17.78
C SER A 12 19.29 4.52 18.18
N PHE A 13 18.94 3.69 17.17
CA PHE A 13 18.41 2.35 17.40
C PHE A 13 18.85 1.39 16.34
N SER A 14 19.34 0.21 16.75
CA SER A 14 19.66 -0.94 15.90
C SER A 14 18.86 -2.15 16.35
N TYR A 15 18.12 -2.79 15.44
CA TYR A 15 17.47 -4.06 15.72
C TYR A 15 18.54 -5.13 15.99
N ARG A 16 18.25 -6.08 16.87
CA ARG A 16 19.15 -7.18 17.18
C ARG A 16 19.49 -7.96 15.90
N GLY A 17 20.81 -8.11 15.62
CA GLY A 17 21.30 -8.79 14.44
C GLY A 17 21.24 -7.98 13.13
N ALA A 18 20.87 -6.71 13.19
CA ALA A 18 20.96 -5.82 12.02
C ALA A 18 22.42 -5.34 11.83
N GLU A 19 22.87 -5.28 10.57
CA GLU A 19 24.21 -4.81 10.20
C GLU A 19 24.37 -3.28 10.31
N SER A 20 23.27 -2.55 10.26
CA SER A 20 23.26 -1.09 10.30
C SER A 20 22.13 -0.57 11.20
N PRO A 21 22.32 0.60 11.83
CA PRO A 21 21.30 1.21 12.66
C PRO A 21 20.10 1.66 11.81
N SER A 22 18.89 1.42 12.34
CA SER A 22 17.65 1.90 11.73
C SER A 22 17.38 3.39 12.03
N LEU A 23 17.93 3.88 13.13
CA LEU A 23 17.93 5.31 13.50
C LEU A 23 19.33 5.71 13.95
N SER A 24 19.76 6.92 13.58
CA SER A 24 21.12 7.46 13.85
C SER A 24 21.02 8.90 14.32
N SER A 25 21.17 9.13 15.64
CA SER A 25 21.14 10.48 16.26
C SER A 25 19.92 11.30 15.84
N LEU A 26 18.75 10.66 15.73
CA LEU A 26 17.51 11.30 15.35
C LEU A 26 17.05 12.27 16.44
N SER A 27 16.75 13.52 16.07
CA SER A 27 16.11 14.50 16.92
C SER A 27 14.86 15.05 16.26
N LEU A 28 13.74 15.04 16.99
CA LEU A 28 12.43 15.46 16.47
C LEU A 28 11.55 15.92 17.63
N ASP A 29 10.99 17.11 17.51
CA ASP A 29 9.98 17.62 18.45
C ASP A 29 8.65 17.81 17.68
N VAL A 30 7.52 17.42 18.30
CA VAL A 30 6.16 17.66 17.80
C VAL A 30 5.36 18.34 18.91
N LYS A 31 4.72 19.46 18.55
CA LYS A 31 3.88 20.24 19.50
C LYS A 31 2.54 19.57 19.73
N ALA A 32 1.89 19.90 20.84
CA ALA A 32 0.52 19.45 21.09
C ALA A 32 -0.42 19.99 20.00
N GLY A 33 -1.28 19.12 19.43
CA GLY A 33 -2.22 19.43 18.36
C GLY A 33 -1.60 19.57 16.97
N GLU A 34 -0.29 19.35 16.82
CA GLU A 34 0.40 19.40 15.53
C GLU A 34 0.19 18.10 14.74
N CYS A 35 -0.02 18.22 13.44
CA CYS A 35 -0.06 17.09 12.52
C CYS A 35 1.22 17.06 11.68
N VAL A 36 2.06 16.04 11.86
CA VAL A 36 3.37 15.92 11.23
C VAL A 36 3.44 14.68 10.35
N LEU A 37 3.96 14.85 9.13
CA LEU A 37 4.27 13.77 8.21
C LEU A 37 5.73 13.33 8.38
N LEU A 38 5.96 12.04 8.57
CA LEU A 38 7.27 11.42 8.36
C LEU A 38 7.33 10.89 6.92
N CYS A 39 8.23 11.43 6.12
CA CYS A 39 8.45 11.02 4.74
C CYS A 39 9.91 10.60 4.51
N GLY A 40 10.17 9.95 3.38
CA GLY A 40 11.49 9.44 3.00
C GLY A 40 11.40 8.07 2.35
N LYS A 41 12.53 7.55 1.91
CA LYS A 41 12.62 6.25 1.23
C LYS A 41 12.07 5.10 2.08
N SER A 42 11.73 4.00 1.42
CA SER A 42 11.41 2.75 2.12
C SER A 42 12.62 2.29 2.95
N GLY A 43 12.38 1.90 4.20
CA GLY A 43 13.45 1.49 5.12
C GLY A 43 14.22 2.63 5.82
N CYS A 44 13.88 3.90 5.61
CA CYS A 44 14.59 5.03 6.25
C CYS A 44 14.30 5.22 7.76
N GLY A 45 13.50 4.34 8.39
CA GLY A 45 13.24 4.36 9.84
C GLY A 45 11.88 4.91 10.27
N LYS A 46 10.95 5.26 9.37
CA LYS A 46 9.61 5.80 9.71
C LYS A 46 8.86 4.94 10.72
N SER A 47 8.64 3.66 10.42
CA SER A 47 7.93 2.74 11.32
C SER A 47 8.72 2.46 12.61
N THR A 48 10.05 2.55 12.59
CA THR A 48 10.89 2.45 13.79
C THR A 48 10.64 3.61 14.74
N VAL A 49 10.50 4.84 14.21
CA VAL A 49 10.10 6.01 15.01
C VAL A 49 8.73 5.76 15.67
N LEU A 50 7.73 5.29 14.92
CA LEU A 50 6.41 4.99 15.49
C LEU A 50 6.46 3.91 16.56
N ARG A 51 7.28 2.86 16.38
CA ARG A 51 7.47 1.77 17.36
C ARG A 51 8.16 2.22 18.65
N LEU A 52 9.04 3.21 18.57
CA LEU A 52 9.62 3.85 19.78
C LEU A 52 8.55 4.63 20.53
N LEU A 53 7.75 5.44 19.83
CA LEU A 53 6.76 6.31 20.42
C LEU A 53 5.58 5.57 21.07
N ASN A 54 5.23 4.38 20.54
CA ASN A 54 4.17 3.56 21.12
C ASN A 54 4.69 2.51 22.13
N GLY A 55 6.00 2.51 22.43
CA GLY A 55 6.61 1.60 23.40
C GLY A 55 6.79 0.16 22.93
N MET A 56 6.58 -0.16 21.65
CA MET A 56 6.86 -1.49 21.12
C MET A 56 8.37 -1.80 21.06
N ILE A 57 9.20 -0.76 21.04
CA ILE A 57 10.64 -0.84 21.26
C ILE A 57 10.90 -0.34 22.69
N PRO A 58 11.62 -1.10 23.55
CA PRO A 58 12.26 -2.40 23.29
C PRO A 58 11.37 -3.62 23.59
N GLU A 59 10.14 -3.47 24.08
CA GLU A 59 9.31 -4.54 24.64
C GLU A 59 9.09 -5.73 23.67
N PHE A 60 8.75 -5.42 22.40
CA PHE A 60 8.47 -6.42 21.35
C PHE A 60 9.56 -6.50 20.29
N PHE A 61 10.35 -5.46 20.14
CA PHE A 61 11.43 -5.39 19.17
C PHE A 61 12.73 -5.09 19.90
N ASP A 62 13.51 -6.15 20.14
CA ASP A 62 14.78 -6.09 20.84
C ASP A 62 15.87 -5.39 20.00
N GLY A 63 16.75 -4.66 20.66
CA GLY A 63 17.84 -3.93 20.03
C GLY A 63 18.53 -2.94 20.94
N ASP A 64 19.56 -2.30 20.39
CA ASP A 64 20.36 -1.31 21.11
C ASP A 64 19.80 0.09 20.89
N LEU A 65 19.27 0.70 21.98
CA LEU A 65 18.69 2.03 22.00
C LEU A 65 19.56 3.00 22.78
N THR A 66 19.83 4.17 22.20
CA THR A 66 20.48 5.30 22.86
C THR A 66 19.70 6.58 22.63
N GLY A 67 19.98 7.64 23.42
CA GLY A 67 19.25 8.91 23.35
C GLY A 67 18.04 8.95 24.30
N ARG A 68 17.11 9.88 24.04
CA ARG A 68 15.92 10.08 24.91
C ARG A 68 14.66 10.15 24.07
N VAL A 69 13.62 9.43 24.51
CA VAL A 69 12.29 9.44 23.88
C VAL A 69 11.28 9.94 24.91
N ARG A 70 10.41 10.87 24.52
CA ARG A 70 9.34 11.40 25.38
C ARG A 70 8.04 11.55 24.59
N VAL A 71 6.92 11.12 25.21
CA VAL A 71 5.57 11.33 24.68
C VAL A 71 4.67 11.74 25.85
N GLY A 72 4.07 12.92 25.78
CA GLY A 72 3.24 13.43 26.85
C GLY A 72 3.95 13.50 28.21
N GLY A 73 5.27 13.77 28.20
CA GLY A 73 6.12 13.78 29.40
C GLY A 73 6.60 12.41 29.87
N MET A 74 6.06 11.29 29.36
CA MET A 74 6.51 9.93 29.67
C MET A 74 7.66 9.49 28.76
N ASP A 75 8.45 8.53 29.24
CA ASP A 75 9.38 7.77 28.44
C ASP A 75 8.72 6.43 28.04
N PRO A 76 8.29 6.26 26.78
CA PRO A 76 7.58 5.06 26.35
C PRO A 76 8.46 3.81 26.35
N THR A 77 9.79 3.95 26.35
CA THR A 77 10.74 2.84 26.30
C THR A 77 10.96 2.17 27.65
N THR A 78 10.55 2.84 28.74
CA THR A 78 10.70 2.36 30.12
C THR A 78 9.38 2.27 30.86
N CYS A 79 8.33 2.92 30.37
CA CYS A 79 6.99 2.87 30.96
C CYS A 79 6.29 1.56 30.63
N PRO A 80 5.49 0.99 31.55
CA PRO A 80 4.63 -0.15 31.23
C PRO A 80 3.69 0.16 30.06
N GLN A 81 3.54 -0.79 29.14
CA GLN A 81 2.78 -0.63 27.89
C GLN A 81 1.36 -0.11 28.07
N TYR A 82 0.66 -0.54 29.15
CA TYR A 82 -0.70 -0.06 29.42
C TYR A 82 -0.78 1.44 29.76
N LYS A 83 0.31 2.04 30.26
CA LYS A 83 0.40 3.50 30.50
C LYS A 83 0.65 4.24 29.19
N VAL A 84 1.55 3.72 28.35
CA VAL A 84 1.81 4.28 27.02
C VAL A 84 0.53 4.27 26.18
N ALA A 85 -0.19 3.14 26.15
CA ALA A 85 -1.43 2.98 25.40
C ALA A 85 -2.57 3.93 25.85
N ARG A 86 -2.49 4.53 27.06
CA ARG A 86 -3.44 5.58 27.49
C ARG A 86 -3.20 6.91 26.78
N GLN A 87 -1.95 7.20 26.45
CA GLN A 87 -1.53 8.47 25.87
C GLN A 87 -1.41 8.39 24.35
N VAL A 88 -0.99 7.23 23.85
CA VAL A 88 -0.63 6.99 22.44
C VAL A 88 -1.57 5.93 21.85
N GLY A 89 -2.25 6.28 20.77
CA GLY A 89 -3.00 5.35 19.96
C GLY A 89 -2.29 5.09 18.65
N THR A 90 -2.19 3.83 18.23
CA THR A 90 -1.52 3.46 16.97
C THR A 90 -2.51 2.80 16.02
N VAL A 91 -2.48 3.25 14.77
CA VAL A 91 -3.18 2.61 13.66
C VAL A 91 -2.10 2.00 12.76
N PHE A 92 -2.11 0.67 12.64
CA PHE A 92 -1.12 -0.08 11.86
C PHE A 92 -1.44 -0.09 10.38
N GLN A 93 -0.42 -0.33 9.56
CA GLN A 93 -0.51 -0.39 8.09
C GLN A 93 -1.58 -1.38 7.60
N ASN A 94 -1.70 -2.54 8.24
CA ASN A 94 -2.75 -3.52 7.95
C ASN A 94 -3.78 -3.54 9.07
N PRO A 95 -4.98 -2.96 8.90
CA PRO A 95 -6.01 -2.95 9.95
C PRO A 95 -6.48 -4.35 10.35
N ARG A 96 -6.34 -5.36 9.48
CA ARG A 96 -6.74 -6.75 9.81
C ARG A 96 -5.92 -7.33 10.97
N THR A 97 -4.66 -6.93 11.13
CA THR A 97 -3.79 -7.40 12.22
C THR A 97 -4.10 -6.73 13.55
N GLN A 98 -4.98 -5.72 13.55
CA GLN A 98 -5.35 -4.94 14.72
C GLN A 98 -6.68 -5.41 15.34
N PHE A 99 -7.51 -6.15 14.59
CA PHE A 99 -8.84 -6.57 15.03
C PHE A 99 -8.79 -7.83 15.91
N TYR A 100 -9.52 -7.78 17.02
CA TYR A 100 -9.65 -8.87 18.00
C TYR A 100 -11.05 -9.45 18.09
N THR A 101 -12.06 -8.73 17.59
CA THR A 101 -13.47 -9.13 17.69
C THR A 101 -14.06 -9.45 16.32
N LEU A 102 -15.29 -9.99 16.31
CA LEU A 102 -15.99 -10.35 15.07
C LEU A 102 -16.91 -9.24 14.56
N ASP A 103 -17.33 -8.35 15.41
CA ASP A 103 -18.23 -7.25 15.08
C ASP A 103 -17.61 -5.88 15.38
N THR A 104 -18.04 -4.89 14.63
CA THR A 104 -17.50 -3.54 14.66
C THR A 104 -17.76 -2.80 15.97
N THR A 105 -18.89 -3.05 16.63
CA THR A 105 -19.23 -2.37 17.88
C THR A 105 -18.35 -2.85 19.03
N SER A 106 -18.18 -4.16 19.14
CA SER A 106 -17.25 -4.79 20.08
C SER A 106 -15.82 -4.34 19.82
N GLU A 107 -15.41 -4.21 18.55
CA GLU A 107 -14.07 -3.75 18.20
C GLU A 107 -13.81 -2.31 18.63
N VAL A 108 -14.75 -1.41 18.43
CA VAL A 108 -14.62 -0.01 18.89
C VAL A 108 -14.63 0.07 20.42
N ALA A 109 -15.36 -0.82 21.10
CA ALA A 109 -15.42 -0.89 22.55
C ALA A 109 -14.17 -1.53 23.19
N PHE A 110 -13.51 -2.44 22.46
CA PHE A 110 -12.48 -3.34 22.99
C PHE A 110 -11.36 -2.65 23.79
N GLY A 111 -10.81 -1.56 23.25
CA GLY A 111 -9.76 -0.80 23.94
C GLY A 111 -10.25 -0.12 25.22
N CYS A 112 -11.52 0.29 25.30
CA CYS A 112 -12.14 0.86 26.48
C CYS A 112 -12.42 -0.22 27.54
N GLU A 113 -12.83 -1.41 27.12
CA GLU A 113 -13.05 -2.58 28.00
C GLU A 113 -11.74 -3.03 28.64
N ASN A 114 -10.66 -3.14 27.86
CA ASN A 114 -9.33 -3.50 28.37
C ASN A 114 -8.77 -2.48 29.39
N ARG A 115 -9.26 -1.23 29.36
CA ARG A 115 -8.93 -0.22 30.36
C ARG A 115 -9.79 -0.32 31.63
N GLY A 116 -10.75 -1.23 31.69
CA GLY A 116 -11.68 -1.39 32.80
C GLY A 116 -12.63 -0.21 32.97
N MET A 117 -13.01 0.47 31.89
CA MET A 117 -13.94 1.60 31.96
C MET A 117 -15.35 1.15 32.34
N PRO A 118 -16.14 1.96 33.05
CA PRO A 118 -17.53 1.66 33.34
C PRO A 118 -18.35 1.52 32.04
N ARG A 119 -19.32 0.58 32.01
CA ARG A 119 -20.15 0.31 30.85
C ARG A 119 -20.83 1.55 30.22
N ALA A 120 -21.31 2.46 31.09
CA ALA A 120 -21.93 3.71 30.61
C ALA A 120 -20.91 4.61 29.86
N GLU A 121 -19.66 4.68 30.35
CA GLU A 121 -18.59 5.42 29.73
C GLU A 121 -18.17 4.77 28.39
N ILE A 122 -18.06 3.45 28.34
CA ILE A 122 -17.77 2.70 27.10
C ILE A 122 -18.83 3.02 26.05
N SER A 123 -20.13 2.89 26.40
CA SER A 123 -21.23 3.18 25.47
C SER A 123 -21.18 4.62 24.96
N ARG A 124 -20.89 5.59 25.82
CA ARG A 124 -20.76 7.00 25.45
C ARG A 124 -19.63 7.19 24.45
N ARG A 125 -18.42 6.65 24.72
CA ARG A 125 -17.24 6.79 23.87
C ARG A 125 -17.41 6.10 22.51
N VAL A 126 -18.02 4.91 22.49
CA VAL A 126 -18.32 4.19 21.24
C VAL A 126 -19.26 5.01 20.37
N ASN A 127 -20.33 5.55 20.95
CA ASN A 127 -21.29 6.37 20.21
C ASN A 127 -20.68 7.69 19.72
N GLU A 128 -19.86 8.34 20.55
CA GLU A 128 -19.12 9.55 20.16
C GLU A 128 -18.15 9.26 19.02
N ALA A 129 -17.36 8.19 19.11
CA ALA A 129 -16.45 7.81 18.04
C ALA A 129 -17.20 7.48 16.74
N ALA A 130 -18.34 6.77 16.84
CA ALA A 130 -19.16 6.44 15.69
C ALA A 130 -19.76 7.68 15.01
N ALA A 131 -20.21 8.65 15.83
CA ALA A 131 -20.76 9.90 15.32
C ALA A 131 -19.69 10.82 14.75
N ASP A 132 -18.61 11.09 15.49
CA ASP A 132 -17.51 11.96 15.09
C ASP A 132 -16.87 11.51 13.76
N LEU A 133 -16.60 10.20 13.62
CA LEU A 133 -15.93 9.65 12.45
C LEU A 133 -16.88 9.13 11.36
N GLY A 134 -18.18 9.36 11.52
CA GLY A 134 -19.20 9.02 10.52
C GLY A 134 -19.31 7.51 10.22
N ILE A 135 -19.04 6.65 11.22
CA ILE A 135 -19.10 5.19 11.04
C ILE A 135 -20.40 4.56 11.61
N ALA A 136 -21.39 5.36 11.98
CA ALA A 136 -22.65 4.85 12.57
C ALA A 136 -23.30 3.74 11.72
N ALA A 137 -23.28 3.86 10.40
CA ALA A 137 -23.80 2.85 9.48
C ALA A 137 -22.98 1.54 9.44
N LEU A 138 -21.77 1.54 9.99
CA LEU A 138 -20.90 0.37 10.07
C LEU A 138 -21.05 -0.39 11.39
N MET A 139 -21.72 0.19 12.39
CA MET A 139 -21.90 -0.45 13.70
C MET A 139 -22.73 -1.73 13.59
N ASN A 140 -22.49 -2.68 14.49
CA ASN A 140 -23.14 -4.00 14.52
C ASN A 140 -22.98 -4.83 13.24
N ARG A 141 -21.92 -4.59 12.46
CA ARG A 141 -21.60 -5.38 11.27
C ARG A 141 -20.44 -6.34 11.52
N ASN A 142 -20.45 -7.46 10.82
CA ASN A 142 -19.33 -8.37 10.84
C ASN A 142 -18.12 -7.77 10.13
N ILE A 143 -16.97 -7.73 10.82
CA ILE A 143 -15.72 -7.12 10.35
C ILE A 143 -15.20 -7.79 9.07
N PHE A 144 -15.42 -9.08 8.90
CA PHE A 144 -14.96 -9.81 7.71
C PHE A 144 -15.69 -9.38 6.43
N HIS A 145 -16.90 -8.84 6.55
CA HIS A 145 -17.69 -8.36 5.42
C HIS A 145 -17.44 -6.90 5.05
N LEU A 146 -16.56 -6.21 5.80
CA LEU A 146 -16.20 -4.82 5.53
C LEU A 146 -15.18 -4.74 4.37
N SER A 147 -15.30 -3.68 3.57
CA SER A 147 -14.27 -3.27 2.61
C SER A 147 -13.00 -2.81 3.32
N GLY A 148 -11.88 -2.69 2.58
CA GLY A 148 -10.62 -2.19 3.14
C GLY A 148 -10.75 -0.80 3.77
N GLY A 149 -11.43 0.13 3.11
CA GLY A 149 -11.67 1.47 3.63
C GLY A 149 -12.58 1.51 4.85
N GLU A 150 -13.63 0.66 4.89
CA GLU A 150 -14.48 0.52 6.08
C GLU A 150 -13.69 -0.04 7.27
N LYS A 151 -12.83 -1.06 7.04
CA LYS A 151 -11.91 -1.61 8.05
C LYS A 151 -10.97 -0.53 8.59
N GLN A 152 -10.38 0.28 7.73
CA GLN A 152 -9.50 1.37 8.15
C GLN A 152 -10.22 2.37 9.06
N ARG A 153 -11.45 2.77 8.70
CA ARG A 153 -12.25 3.68 9.55
C ARG A 153 -12.62 3.07 10.90
N VAL A 154 -12.96 1.79 10.93
CA VAL A 154 -13.24 1.08 12.19
C VAL A 154 -11.97 0.98 13.05
N ALA A 155 -10.81 0.68 12.46
CA ALA A 155 -9.53 0.65 13.17
C ALA A 155 -9.16 2.02 13.76
N ILE A 156 -9.36 3.11 13.03
CA ILE A 156 -9.16 4.46 13.57
C ILE A 156 -10.16 4.75 14.70
N ALA A 157 -11.41 4.36 14.55
CA ALA A 157 -12.44 4.57 15.56
C ALA A 157 -12.18 3.78 16.86
N SER A 158 -11.70 2.53 16.78
CA SER A 158 -11.35 1.73 17.95
C SER A 158 -10.22 2.37 18.74
N VAL A 159 -9.23 2.95 18.06
CA VAL A 159 -8.16 3.71 18.69
C VAL A 159 -8.70 5.02 19.27
N TYR A 160 -9.47 5.79 18.50
CA TYR A 160 -10.01 7.09 18.90
C TYR A 160 -10.93 7.00 20.12
N ALA A 161 -11.79 5.97 20.22
CA ALA A 161 -12.69 5.74 21.35
C ALA A 161 -11.97 5.64 22.69
N THR A 162 -10.73 5.16 22.70
CA THR A 162 -9.92 5.10 23.92
C THR A 162 -9.46 6.48 24.42
N GLY A 163 -9.53 7.52 23.57
CA GLY A 163 -9.24 8.91 23.92
C GLY A 163 -7.75 9.27 24.06
N PRO A 164 -6.83 8.76 23.20
CA PRO A 164 -5.43 9.12 23.28
C PRO A 164 -5.21 10.59 22.86
N GLU A 165 -4.15 11.21 23.38
CA GLU A 165 -3.74 12.55 22.98
C GLU A 165 -2.89 12.54 21.71
N VAL A 166 -2.14 11.45 21.50
CA VAL A 166 -1.27 11.24 20.35
C VAL A 166 -1.79 10.10 19.50
N LEU A 167 -1.88 10.32 18.19
CA LEU A 167 -2.24 9.32 17.20
C LEU A 167 -1.05 9.08 16.29
N LEU A 168 -0.64 7.83 16.18
CA LEU A 168 0.40 7.36 15.28
C LEU A 168 -0.25 6.54 14.17
N LEU A 169 0.00 6.91 12.92
CA LEU A 169 -0.53 6.21 11.75
C LEU A 169 0.62 5.73 10.86
N ASP A 170 0.69 4.43 10.66
CA ASP A 170 1.71 3.80 9.80
C ASP A 170 1.08 3.43 8.46
N GLU A 171 1.42 4.15 7.40
CA GLU A 171 0.91 4.00 6.03
C GLU A 171 -0.61 3.80 5.95
N PRO A 172 -1.43 4.70 6.53
CA PRO A 172 -2.86 4.49 6.66
C PRO A 172 -3.61 4.46 5.33
N SER A 173 -3.01 4.92 4.23
CA SER A 173 -3.60 4.89 2.89
C SER A 173 -3.24 3.62 2.09
N ALA A 174 -2.42 2.72 2.65
CA ALA A 174 -2.03 1.50 1.96
C ALA A 174 -3.27 0.65 1.60
N ASN A 175 -3.31 0.15 0.37
CA ASN A 175 -4.40 -0.69 -0.15
C ASN A 175 -5.80 -0.03 -0.20
N LEU A 176 -5.89 1.30 -0.05
CA LEU A 176 -7.14 2.04 -0.18
C LEU A 176 -7.34 2.55 -1.61
N ASP A 177 -8.59 2.46 -2.09
CA ASP A 177 -9.03 3.14 -3.30
C ASP A 177 -9.25 4.65 -3.05
N PHE A 178 -9.40 5.43 -4.11
CA PHE A 178 -9.54 6.87 -4.01
C PHE A 178 -10.74 7.32 -3.16
N PRO A 179 -11.95 6.72 -3.26
CA PRO A 179 -13.03 7.01 -2.34
C PRO A 179 -12.65 6.80 -0.88
N ALA A 180 -12.02 5.68 -0.55
CA ALA A 180 -11.60 5.38 0.82
C ALA A 180 -10.51 6.34 1.33
N ILE A 181 -9.57 6.78 0.47
CA ILE A 181 -8.57 7.79 0.83
C ILE A 181 -9.23 9.15 1.11
N ARG A 182 -10.27 9.54 0.35
CA ARG A 182 -11.04 10.75 0.65
C ARG A 182 -11.73 10.69 2.02
N GLU A 183 -12.28 9.54 2.37
CA GLU A 183 -12.86 9.33 3.71
C GLU A 183 -11.77 9.33 4.81
N LEU A 184 -10.60 8.74 4.55
CA LEU A 184 -9.45 8.83 5.46
C LEU A 184 -9.03 10.29 5.67
N ARG A 185 -8.94 11.09 4.60
CA ARG A 185 -8.65 12.53 4.68
C ARG A 185 -9.64 13.26 5.59
N ARG A 186 -10.95 13.04 5.41
CA ARG A 186 -12.00 13.63 6.28
C ARG A 186 -11.81 13.21 7.73
N THR A 187 -11.51 11.93 7.97
CA THR A 187 -11.25 11.41 9.31
C THR A 187 -10.07 12.12 9.96
N LEU A 188 -8.96 12.31 9.24
CA LEU A 188 -7.78 13.05 9.73
C LEU A 188 -8.10 14.51 10.05
N ASP A 189 -8.90 15.18 9.22
CA ASP A 189 -9.33 16.56 9.44
C ASP A 189 -10.18 16.70 10.72
N ILE A 190 -11.08 15.74 10.96
CA ILE A 190 -11.86 15.68 12.20
C ILE A 190 -10.95 15.49 13.40
N LEU A 191 -10.00 14.54 13.37
CA LEU A 191 -9.08 14.29 14.48
C LEU A 191 -8.22 15.53 14.79
N ARG A 192 -7.74 16.23 13.74
CA ARG A 192 -7.02 17.48 13.85
C ARG A 192 -7.89 18.58 14.50
N SER A 193 -9.13 18.74 14.05
CA SER A 193 -10.06 19.73 14.62
C SER A 193 -10.39 19.46 16.10
N LYS A 194 -10.31 18.22 16.55
CA LYS A 194 -10.41 17.80 17.95
C LYS A 194 -9.12 18.03 18.77
N GLY A 195 -8.12 18.66 18.18
CA GLY A 195 -6.85 19.00 18.83
C GLY A 195 -5.91 17.83 19.07
N LYS A 196 -6.08 16.70 18.38
CA LYS A 196 -5.20 15.55 18.51
C LYS A 196 -3.84 15.82 17.89
N THR A 197 -2.78 15.38 18.56
CA THR A 197 -1.42 15.37 18.00
C THR A 197 -1.31 14.16 17.09
N ILE A 198 -0.94 14.36 15.81
CA ILE A 198 -0.96 13.30 14.81
C ILE A 198 0.42 13.17 14.18
N LEU A 199 0.99 11.96 14.18
CA LEU A 199 2.22 11.66 13.47
C LEU A 199 1.92 10.56 12.45
N ILE A 200 2.13 10.87 11.17
CA ILE A 200 1.80 9.99 10.06
C ILE A 200 3.09 9.59 9.35
N ALA A 201 3.38 8.29 9.28
CA ALA A 201 4.38 7.75 8.36
C ALA A 201 3.67 7.39 7.05
N GLU A 202 4.04 8.01 5.93
CA GLU A 202 3.29 7.82 4.68
C GLU A 202 4.18 8.03 3.46
N HIS A 203 3.84 7.30 2.38
CA HIS A 203 4.41 7.48 1.06
C HIS A 203 3.49 8.29 0.13
N ARG A 204 2.19 8.03 0.13
CA ARG A 204 1.20 8.81 -0.64
C ARG A 204 0.91 10.12 0.05
N THR A 205 1.37 11.24 -0.51
CA THR A 205 1.31 12.55 0.16
C THR A 205 0.19 13.46 -0.31
N TRP A 206 -0.40 13.19 -1.48
CA TRP A 206 -1.36 14.09 -2.12
C TRP A 206 -2.64 14.35 -1.29
N TYR A 207 -3.12 13.37 -0.53
CA TYR A 207 -4.32 13.54 0.28
C TYR A 207 -4.08 14.27 1.61
N LEU A 208 -2.81 14.52 1.95
CA LEU A 208 -2.39 15.17 3.19
C LEU A 208 -2.21 16.69 3.04
N GLU A 209 -2.32 17.22 1.82
CA GLU A 209 -2.26 18.67 1.59
C GLU A 209 -3.36 19.41 2.37
N GLY A 210 -2.98 20.44 3.16
CA GLY A 210 -3.86 21.20 4.03
C GLY A 210 -4.22 20.52 5.37
N ILE A 211 -3.83 19.25 5.59
CA ILE A 211 -4.00 18.55 6.87
C ILE A 211 -2.72 18.59 7.68
N VAL A 212 -1.58 18.31 7.04
CA VAL A 212 -0.27 18.25 7.67
C VAL A 212 0.30 19.67 7.81
N ASP A 213 0.80 20.01 8.99
CA ASP A 213 1.42 21.30 9.28
C ASP A 213 2.84 21.38 8.69
N ARG A 214 3.59 20.30 8.78
CA ARG A 214 4.94 20.14 8.18
C ARG A 214 5.28 18.67 7.95
N ALA A 215 6.23 18.43 7.05
CA ALA A 215 6.83 17.13 6.81
C ALA A 215 8.27 17.08 7.34
N VAL A 216 8.64 15.97 7.93
CA VAL A 216 10.00 15.66 8.36
C VAL A 216 10.55 14.58 7.46
N TYR A 217 11.60 14.91 6.73
CA TYR A 217 12.27 13.98 5.85
C TYR A 217 13.30 13.16 6.62
N LEU A 218 13.16 11.86 6.53
CA LEU A 218 14.09 10.89 7.10
C LEU A 218 15.00 10.32 6.01
N ASP A 219 16.30 10.39 6.25
CA ASP A 219 17.31 9.77 5.40
C ASP A 219 18.32 9.00 6.27
N GLY A 220 18.52 7.71 5.96
CA GLY A 220 19.44 6.84 6.71
C GLY A 220 19.22 6.86 8.23
N GLY A 221 17.97 6.95 8.69
CA GLY A 221 17.62 6.99 10.11
C GLY A 221 17.85 8.35 10.80
N LYS A 222 18.09 9.42 10.04
CA LYS A 222 18.26 10.80 10.56
C LYS A 222 17.11 11.68 10.06
N ALA A 223 16.71 12.65 10.87
CA ALA A 223 15.90 13.76 10.38
C ALA A 223 16.84 14.75 9.67
N SER A 224 16.77 14.77 8.34
CA SER A 224 17.68 15.59 7.52
C SER A 224 17.09 16.98 7.28
N ASP A 225 15.79 17.04 6.95
CA ASP A 225 15.14 18.28 6.54
C ASP A 225 13.69 18.35 7.07
N VAL A 226 13.20 19.58 7.18
CA VAL A 226 11.81 19.88 7.54
C VAL A 226 11.22 20.73 6.43
N PHE A 227 10.15 20.25 5.80
CA PHE A 227 9.49 20.90 4.68
C PHE A 227 8.10 21.41 5.04
N ALA A 228 7.72 22.56 4.54
CA ALA A 228 6.31 22.89 4.36
C ALA A 228 5.73 22.05 3.22
N MET A 229 4.43 21.72 3.26
CA MET A 229 3.80 20.91 2.20
C MET A 229 3.89 21.56 0.81
N GLY A 230 3.91 22.90 0.74
CA GLY A 230 4.14 23.64 -0.51
C GLY A 230 5.53 23.42 -1.12
N GLU A 231 6.54 23.25 -0.30
CA GLU A 231 7.91 22.95 -0.75
C GLU A 231 7.98 21.52 -1.34
N LEU A 232 7.33 20.54 -0.69
CA LEU A 232 7.22 19.18 -1.23
C LEU A 232 6.48 19.17 -2.58
N ALA A 233 5.49 20.04 -2.76
CA ALA A 233 4.75 20.15 -4.02
C ALA A 233 5.65 20.62 -5.18
N SER A 234 6.68 21.42 -4.88
CA SER A 234 7.60 22.00 -5.88
C SER A 234 8.78 21.09 -6.26
N LEU A 235 8.94 19.92 -5.61
CA LEU A 235 10.04 19.01 -5.92
C LEU A 235 10.01 18.57 -7.39
N THR A 236 11.17 18.67 -8.04
CA THR A 236 11.39 18.15 -9.39
C THR A 236 11.39 16.62 -9.41
N ARG A 237 11.26 16.03 -10.60
CA ARG A 237 11.34 14.57 -10.77
C ARG A 237 12.68 14.02 -10.23
N SER A 238 13.79 14.69 -10.51
CA SER A 238 15.11 14.24 -10.02
C SER A 238 15.17 14.21 -8.50
N GLN A 239 14.70 15.28 -7.85
CA GLN A 239 14.63 15.34 -6.40
C GLN A 239 13.69 14.28 -5.80
N ARG A 240 12.56 13.98 -6.46
CA ARG A 240 11.67 12.89 -6.04
C ARG A 240 12.32 11.52 -6.14
N LEU A 241 13.10 11.27 -7.20
CA LEU A 241 13.87 10.01 -7.33
C LEU A 241 14.95 9.91 -6.24
N GLU A 242 15.59 11.02 -5.90
CA GLU A 242 16.60 11.06 -4.85
C GLU A 242 16.02 10.91 -3.45
N THR A 243 14.92 11.59 -3.15
CA THR A 243 14.30 11.62 -1.82
C THR A 243 13.30 10.49 -1.58
N GLY A 244 12.78 9.85 -2.63
CA GLY A 244 11.69 8.88 -2.55
C GLY A 244 10.31 9.49 -2.27
N ILE A 245 10.18 10.82 -2.23
CA ILE A 245 8.93 11.50 -1.89
C ILE A 245 8.00 11.52 -3.11
N ARG A 246 6.78 11.04 -2.94
CA ARG A 246 5.73 11.05 -3.97
C ARG A 246 5.14 12.46 -4.14
N PRO A 247 4.51 12.77 -5.30
CA PRO A 247 3.91 14.08 -5.55
C PRO A 247 2.80 14.42 -4.55
N VAL A 248 2.82 15.64 -4.05
CA VAL A 248 1.75 16.21 -3.20
C VAL A 248 0.56 16.62 -4.06
N LYS A 249 0.80 17.04 -5.31
CA LYS A 249 -0.25 17.42 -6.26
C LYS A 249 -0.26 16.44 -7.42
N LEU A 250 -1.42 15.84 -7.68
CA LEU A 250 -1.64 14.96 -8.82
C LEU A 250 -2.16 15.74 -10.05
N GLU A 251 -2.72 16.94 -9.82
CA GLU A 251 -3.08 17.87 -10.89
C GLU A 251 -1.82 18.33 -11.62
N GLY A 252 -1.85 18.26 -12.95
CA GLY A 252 -0.68 18.62 -13.77
C GLY A 252 0.52 17.67 -13.64
N PHE A 253 0.40 16.62 -12.82
CA PHE A 253 1.43 15.60 -12.74
C PHE A 253 1.51 14.84 -14.07
N ASP A 254 2.62 14.99 -14.74
CA ASP A 254 2.93 14.28 -15.99
C ASP A 254 4.30 13.61 -15.84
N LEU A 255 4.35 12.33 -16.17
CA LEU A 255 5.59 11.59 -16.20
C LEU A 255 5.99 11.37 -17.66
N PRO A 256 7.12 11.93 -18.10
CA PRO A 256 7.64 11.55 -19.41
C PRO A 256 7.92 10.05 -19.41
N ARG A 257 7.28 9.34 -20.33
CA ARG A 257 7.48 7.91 -20.53
C ARG A 257 8.93 7.68 -20.94
N THR A 258 9.67 6.94 -20.14
CA THR A 258 11.11 6.69 -20.35
C THR A 258 11.40 5.64 -21.42
N VAL A 259 10.39 4.92 -21.88
CA VAL A 259 10.51 3.87 -22.91
C VAL A 259 9.74 4.30 -24.16
N ALA A 260 10.26 3.96 -25.33
CA ALA A 260 9.66 4.27 -26.62
C ALA A 260 8.17 3.87 -26.67
N PRO A 261 7.34 4.64 -27.42
CA PRO A 261 5.93 4.29 -27.57
C PRO A 261 5.81 2.86 -28.09
N VAL A 262 4.91 2.12 -27.47
CA VAL A 262 4.60 0.75 -27.86
C VAL A 262 4.02 0.76 -29.27
N LYS A 263 4.34 -0.24 -30.07
CA LYS A 263 3.75 -0.43 -31.42
C LYS A 263 2.23 -0.46 -31.29
N ASP A 264 1.52 0.24 -32.15
CA ASP A 264 0.05 0.29 -32.16
C ASP A 264 -0.60 -1.09 -32.30
N THR A 265 0.09 -2.01 -32.95
CA THR A 265 -0.37 -3.40 -33.18
C THR A 265 0.33 -4.33 -32.18
N PRO A 266 -0.40 -5.02 -31.29
CA PRO A 266 0.18 -6.01 -30.37
C PRO A 266 0.75 -7.20 -31.16
N MET A 267 1.79 -7.85 -30.61
CA MET A 267 2.35 -9.09 -31.18
C MET A 267 1.39 -10.28 -30.98
N HIS A 268 0.69 -10.29 -29.85
CA HIS A 268 -0.30 -11.31 -29.45
C HIS A 268 -1.53 -10.62 -28.90
N GLU A 269 -2.69 -11.22 -29.12
CA GLU A 269 -3.98 -10.72 -28.62
C GLU A 269 -4.64 -11.75 -27.69
N MET A 270 -5.20 -11.26 -26.59
CA MET A 270 -6.05 -12.05 -25.68
C MET A 270 -7.45 -11.48 -25.72
N HIS A 271 -8.43 -12.33 -25.99
CA HIS A 271 -9.83 -11.98 -26.05
C HIS A 271 -10.64 -12.76 -25.00
N LEU A 272 -11.45 -12.06 -24.24
CA LEU A 272 -12.38 -12.59 -23.26
C LEU A 272 -13.79 -12.43 -23.83
N ALA A 273 -14.51 -13.53 -24.03
CA ALA A 273 -15.86 -13.51 -24.60
C ALA A 273 -16.86 -14.14 -23.64
N ASP A 274 -17.95 -13.42 -23.32
CA ASP A 274 -19.06 -13.86 -22.47
C ASP A 274 -18.64 -14.48 -21.12
N LEU A 275 -17.56 -13.96 -20.54
CA LEU A 275 -16.91 -14.52 -19.35
C LEU A 275 -17.77 -14.32 -18.11
N VAL A 276 -18.13 -15.42 -17.42
CA VAL A 276 -18.87 -15.39 -16.16
C VAL A 276 -18.15 -16.25 -15.11
N PHE A 277 -17.99 -15.66 -13.92
CA PHE A 277 -17.40 -16.37 -12.77
C PHE A 277 -18.14 -16.03 -11.47
N SER A 278 -18.30 -17.03 -10.61
CA SER A 278 -18.79 -16.89 -9.24
C SER A 278 -17.99 -17.79 -8.30
N TYR A 279 -17.71 -17.34 -7.09
CA TYR A 279 -17.03 -18.14 -6.06
C TYR A 279 -17.87 -19.31 -5.54
N SER A 280 -19.18 -19.25 -5.69
CA SER A 280 -20.12 -20.30 -5.31
C SER A 280 -21.18 -20.47 -6.39
N ARG A 281 -21.66 -21.70 -6.60
CA ARG A 281 -22.67 -22.01 -7.63
C ARG A 281 -24.01 -21.28 -7.45
N HIS A 282 -24.31 -20.85 -6.23
CA HIS A 282 -25.56 -20.18 -5.89
C HIS A 282 -25.38 -18.66 -5.62
N ALA A 283 -24.16 -18.15 -5.70
CA ALA A 283 -23.89 -16.72 -5.54
C ALA A 283 -24.12 -15.98 -6.87
N ALA A 284 -24.47 -14.70 -6.75
CA ALA A 284 -24.46 -13.80 -7.90
C ALA A 284 -23.06 -13.77 -8.55
N PRO A 285 -22.97 -13.60 -9.88
CA PRO A 285 -21.68 -13.53 -10.56
C PRO A 285 -20.78 -12.43 -9.99
N SER A 286 -19.56 -12.81 -9.62
CA SER A 286 -18.50 -11.89 -9.24
C SER A 286 -17.84 -11.25 -10.46
N LEU A 287 -17.94 -11.91 -11.63
CA LEU A 287 -17.55 -11.39 -12.92
C LEU A 287 -18.64 -11.68 -13.95
N SER A 288 -18.91 -10.70 -14.79
CA SER A 288 -19.75 -10.81 -16.00
C SER A 288 -19.16 -9.86 -17.06
N VAL A 289 -18.19 -10.37 -17.83
CA VAL A 289 -17.45 -9.62 -18.84
C VAL A 289 -17.91 -10.11 -20.23
N PRO A 290 -18.80 -9.36 -20.91
CA PRO A 290 -19.28 -9.75 -22.24
C PRO A 290 -18.17 -9.78 -23.29
N ASP A 291 -17.32 -8.75 -23.25
CA ASP A 291 -16.20 -8.57 -24.18
C ASP A 291 -15.07 -7.79 -23.52
N ALA A 292 -13.83 -8.25 -23.66
CA ALA A 292 -12.64 -7.49 -23.31
C ALA A 292 -11.43 -7.99 -24.10
N GLN A 293 -10.53 -7.07 -24.47
CA GLN A 293 -9.35 -7.36 -25.26
C GLN A 293 -8.10 -6.82 -24.60
N PHE A 294 -7.05 -7.64 -24.55
CA PHE A 294 -5.74 -7.29 -24.03
C PHE A 294 -4.66 -7.60 -25.08
N GLY A 295 -3.62 -6.78 -25.13
CA GLY A 295 -2.54 -6.98 -26.08
C GLY A 295 -1.19 -7.18 -25.41
N SER A 296 -0.35 -8.03 -25.99
CA SER A 296 1.04 -8.14 -25.56
C SER A 296 1.87 -6.95 -26.06
N GLY A 297 3.06 -6.78 -25.48
CA GLY A 297 3.96 -5.68 -25.87
C GLY A 297 3.58 -4.32 -25.31
N ARG A 298 2.56 -4.26 -24.45
CA ARG A 298 2.08 -3.06 -23.77
C ARG A 298 1.64 -3.37 -22.34
N VAL A 299 1.63 -2.37 -21.49
CA VAL A 299 1.15 -2.48 -20.11
C VAL A 299 -0.30 -2.01 -20.03
N GLU A 300 -1.17 -2.86 -19.52
CA GLU A 300 -2.60 -2.59 -19.38
C GLU A 300 -2.96 -2.39 -17.89
N ALA A 301 -3.44 -1.22 -17.52
CA ALA A 301 -3.99 -0.98 -16.19
C ALA A 301 -5.41 -1.55 -16.10
N ILE A 302 -5.72 -2.24 -15.00
CA ILE A 302 -7.08 -2.62 -14.62
C ILE A 302 -7.45 -1.77 -13.40
N VAL A 303 -8.37 -0.84 -13.57
CA VAL A 303 -8.80 0.10 -12.53
C VAL A 303 -10.26 -0.10 -12.17
N GLY A 304 -10.64 0.26 -10.94
CA GLY A 304 -12.01 0.11 -10.44
C GLY A 304 -12.03 0.22 -8.92
N ASP A 305 -13.16 0.51 -8.30
CA ASP A 305 -13.30 0.55 -6.84
C ASP A 305 -12.97 -0.82 -6.20
N ASN A 306 -12.75 -0.83 -4.91
CA ASN A 306 -12.59 -2.08 -4.17
C ASN A 306 -13.88 -2.91 -4.29
N GLY A 307 -13.72 -4.21 -4.59
CA GLY A 307 -14.86 -5.09 -4.88
C GLY A 307 -15.38 -5.03 -6.33
N ALA A 308 -14.77 -4.24 -7.23
CA ALA A 308 -15.16 -4.19 -8.65
C ALA A 308 -14.88 -5.47 -9.43
N GLY A 309 -14.14 -6.44 -8.85
CA GLY A 309 -13.82 -7.72 -9.49
C GLY A 309 -12.43 -7.78 -10.15
N LYS A 310 -11.57 -6.81 -9.92
CA LYS A 310 -10.23 -6.71 -10.53
C LYS A 310 -9.34 -7.93 -10.26
N SER A 311 -9.10 -8.25 -8.98
CA SER A 311 -8.28 -9.42 -8.59
C SER A 311 -8.95 -10.74 -9.01
N THR A 312 -10.30 -10.78 -9.07
CA THR A 312 -11.03 -11.94 -9.59
C THR A 312 -10.76 -12.11 -11.08
N LEU A 313 -10.78 -11.02 -11.87
CA LEU A 313 -10.43 -11.05 -13.29
C LEU A 313 -8.98 -11.51 -13.49
N ALA A 314 -8.05 -10.99 -12.69
CA ALA A 314 -6.65 -11.41 -12.65
C ALA A 314 -6.51 -12.92 -12.48
N SER A 315 -7.11 -13.46 -11.42
CA SER A 315 -7.05 -14.90 -11.11
C SER A 315 -7.72 -15.77 -12.19
N VAL A 316 -8.81 -15.31 -12.82
CA VAL A 316 -9.45 -16.02 -13.92
C VAL A 316 -8.57 -16.00 -15.16
N VAL A 317 -7.97 -14.86 -15.52
CA VAL A 317 -7.04 -14.73 -16.66
C VAL A 317 -5.83 -15.64 -16.46
N CYS A 318 -5.25 -15.69 -15.27
CA CYS A 318 -4.13 -16.58 -14.95
C CYS A 318 -4.50 -18.07 -14.94
N GLY A 319 -5.79 -18.41 -14.90
CA GLY A 319 -6.25 -19.80 -14.79
C GLY A 319 -6.21 -20.36 -13.36
N LEU A 320 -5.99 -19.51 -12.35
CA LEU A 320 -6.09 -19.85 -10.92
C LEU A 320 -7.56 -20.08 -10.53
N ALA A 321 -8.47 -19.37 -11.16
CA ALA A 321 -9.91 -19.57 -11.04
C ALA A 321 -10.48 -19.98 -12.42
N ARG A 322 -11.45 -20.93 -12.41
CA ARG A 322 -12.06 -21.42 -13.64
C ARG A 322 -13.38 -20.70 -13.90
N GLU A 323 -13.52 -20.15 -15.09
CA GLU A 323 -14.76 -19.56 -15.60
C GLU A 323 -15.90 -20.59 -15.61
N GLN A 324 -17.13 -20.15 -15.30
CA GLN A 324 -18.34 -20.97 -15.39
C GLN A 324 -18.92 -20.95 -16.77
N ARG A 325 -18.75 -19.83 -17.51
CA ARG A 325 -19.24 -19.60 -18.87
C ARG A 325 -18.27 -18.67 -19.59
N GLY A 326 -18.30 -18.72 -20.93
CA GLY A 326 -17.47 -17.91 -21.79
C GLY A 326 -16.15 -18.57 -22.16
N SER A 327 -15.29 -17.81 -22.80
CA SER A 327 -13.97 -18.29 -23.22
C SER A 327 -12.89 -17.21 -23.05
N ILE A 328 -11.65 -17.67 -22.90
CA ILE A 328 -10.45 -16.85 -23.02
C ILE A 328 -9.62 -17.42 -24.15
N GLU A 329 -9.36 -16.57 -25.13
CA GLU A 329 -8.62 -16.91 -26.35
C GLU A 329 -7.29 -16.15 -26.36
N ILE A 330 -6.22 -16.80 -26.78
CA ILE A 330 -4.95 -16.16 -27.09
C ILE A 330 -4.61 -16.51 -28.53
N ASP A 331 -4.45 -15.51 -29.40
CA ASP A 331 -4.18 -15.65 -30.82
C ASP A 331 -5.22 -16.56 -31.52
N GLY A 332 -6.49 -16.43 -31.18
CA GLY A 332 -7.60 -17.22 -31.72
C GLY A 332 -7.72 -18.64 -31.16
N ALA A 333 -6.82 -19.06 -30.28
CA ALA A 333 -6.89 -20.36 -29.62
C ALA A 333 -7.58 -20.26 -28.25
N VAL A 334 -8.70 -20.96 -28.06
CA VAL A 334 -9.39 -21.04 -26.78
C VAL A 334 -8.57 -21.87 -25.79
N LEU A 335 -8.22 -21.27 -24.66
CA LEU A 335 -7.41 -21.88 -23.62
C LEU A 335 -8.22 -22.10 -22.35
N SER A 336 -8.35 -23.37 -21.91
CA SER A 336 -8.91 -23.68 -20.59
C SER A 336 -8.03 -23.14 -19.46
N ALA A 337 -8.59 -22.96 -18.25
CA ALA A 337 -7.85 -22.53 -17.08
C ALA A 337 -6.57 -23.36 -16.85
N ARG A 338 -6.66 -24.70 -16.98
CA ARG A 338 -5.51 -25.60 -16.84
C ARG A 338 -4.39 -25.35 -17.87
N LYS A 339 -4.73 -24.88 -19.07
CA LYS A 339 -3.74 -24.54 -20.12
C LYS A 339 -3.18 -23.14 -19.93
N ARG A 340 -3.92 -22.21 -19.31
CA ARG A 340 -3.45 -20.84 -18.99
C ARG A 340 -2.48 -20.82 -17.81
N LEU A 341 -2.72 -21.64 -16.80
CA LEU A 341 -1.92 -21.67 -15.57
C LEU A 341 -0.39 -21.77 -15.81
N PRO A 342 0.13 -22.69 -16.64
CA PRO A 342 1.58 -22.77 -16.89
C PRO A 342 2.12 -21.58 -17.72
N LEU A 343 1.27 -20.82 -18.39
CA LEU A 343 1.64 -19.65 -19.20
C LEU A 343 1.64 -18.36 -18.40
N SER A 344 1.07 -18.37 -17.18
CA SER A 344 0.77 -17.19 -16.39
C SER A 344 1.58 -17.15 -15.09
N TYR A 345 1.79 -15.92 -14.58
CA TYR A 345 2.27 -15.66 -13.23
C TYR A 345 1.51 -14.47 -12.67
N GLU A 346 1.02 -14.59 -11.43
CA GLU A 346 0.34 -13.52 -10.71
C GLU A 346 1.21 -13.08 -9.52
N VAL A 347 1.56 -11.80 -9.47
CA VAL A 347 2.12 -11.15 -8.29
C VAL A 347 0.94 -10.68 -7.44
N MET A 348 0.74 -11.32 -6.30
CA MET A 348 -0.39 -11.06 -5.41
C MET A 348 -0.22 -9.75 -4.63
N GLN A 349 -1.32 -9.11 -4.27
CA GLN A 349 -1.35 -7.91 -3.46
C GLN A 349 -0.60 -8.07 -2.12
N GLU A 350 -0.80 -9.19 -1.42
CA GLU A 350 -0.06 -9.54 -0.21
C GLU A 350 1.07 -10.53 -0.56
N ALA A 351 2.28 -10.02 -0.80
CA ALA A 351 3.45 -10.82 -1.16
C ALA A 351 3.74 -11.98 -0.19
N ASN A 352 3.37 -11.83 1.10
CA ASN A 352 3.53 -12.90 2.10
C ASN A 352 2.83 -14.21 1.73
N HIS A 353 1.78 -14.17 0.91
CA HIS A 353 1.02 -15.37 0.53
C HIS A 353 1.68 -16.18 -0.59
N GLN A 354 2.75 -15.67 -1.19
CA GLN A 354 3.43 -16.34 -2.30
C GLN A 354 4.95 -16.53 -2.11
N LEU A 355 5.48 -16.19 -0.92
CA LEU A 355 6.89 -16.34 -0.59
C LEU A 355 7.09 -17.55 0.32
N PHE A 356 7.73 -18.61 -0.18
CA PHE A 356 7.79 -19.94 0.46
C PHE A 356 9.19 -20.47 0.68
N CYS A 357 10.21 -19.95 -0.05
CA CYS A 357 11.56 -20.49 -0.01
C CYS A 357 12.37 -20.02 1.20
N ASP A 358 13.51 -20.65 1.44
CA ASP A 358 14.41 -20.33 2.54
C ASP A 358 15.28 -19.09 2.24
N SER A 359 15.40 -18.70 0.98
CA SER A 359 16.14 -17.49 0.56
C SER A 359 15.43 -16.73 -0.55
N VAL A 360 15.73 -15.42 -0.66
CA VAL A 360 15.28 -14.57 -1.76
C VAL A 360 15.74 -15.13 -3.12
N GLU A 361 16.96 -15.63 -3.19
CA GLU A 361 17.53 -16.22 -4.41
C GLU A 361 16.72 -17.43 -4.86
N GLU A 362 16.43 -18.37 -3.95
CA GLU A 362 15.59 -19.54 -4.25
C GLU A 362 14.17 -19.16 -4.64
N GLU A 363 13.60 -18.15 -3.98
CA GLU A 363 12.25 -17.65 -4.29
C GLU A 363 12.17 -17.11 -5.71
N VAL A 364 13.17 -16.35 -6.15
CA VAL A 364 13.19 -15.74 -7.50
C VAL A 364 13.35 -16.82 -8.58
N VAL A 365 14.09 -17.89 -8.34
CA VAL A 365 14.27 -18.97 -9.32
C VAL A 365 13.16 -20.02 -9.27
N LEU A 366 12.31 -19.99 -8.25
CA LEU A 366 11.23 -20.96 -8.08
C LEU A 366 10.27 -20.95 -9.28
N GLY A 367 10.08 -22.12 -9.90
CA GLY A 367 9.17 -22.26 -11.04
C GLY A 367 9.68 -21.71 -12.38
N ALA A 368 10.92 -21.25 -12.44
CA ALA A 368 11.55 -20.83 -13.67
C ALA A 368 11.91 -22.05 -14.54
N SER A 369 11.00 -22.44 -15.42
CA SER A 369 11.25 -23.52 -16.40
C SER A 369 12.10 -23.07 -17.58
N ASN A 370 12.19 -21.76 -17.80
CA ASN A 370 13.02 -21.15 -18.86
C ASN A 370 13.41 -19.76 -18.34
N PRO A 371 14.46 -19.64 -17.50
CA PRO A 371 14.89 -18.33 -17.05
C PRO A 371 15.17 -17.49 -18.27
N GLY A 372 14.48 -16.35 -18.37
CA GLY A 372 14.63 -15.42 -19.46
C GLY A 372 16.12 -15.05 -19.68
N THR A 373 16.43 -14.33 -20.74
CA THR A 373 17.81 -13.93 -21.11
C THR A 373 18.52 -13.09 -20.05
N ARG A 374 17.85 -12.74 -18.95
CA ARG A 374 18.39 -11.96 -17.82
C ARG A 374 18.99 -12.88 -16.77
N GLY A 375 20.26 -12.62 -16.42
CA GLY A 375 20.91 -13.30 -15.29
C GLY A 375 20.22 -12.94 -13.95
N LEU A 376 20.20 -13.87 -13.00
CA LEU A 376 19.62 -13.69 -11.67
C LEU A 376 20.18 -12.46 -10.94
N GLU A 377 21.50 -12.27 -10.97
CA GLU A 377 22.16 -11.12 -10.35
C GLU A 377 21.67 -9.77 -10.95
N SER A 378 21.42 -9.73 -12.26
CA SER A 378 20.88 -8.54 -12.90
C SER A 378 19.48 -8.21 -12.39
N VAL A 379 18.62 -9.22 -12.23
CA VAL A 379 17.24 -9.03 -11.73
C VAL A 379 17.28 -8.60 -10.25
N LEU A 380 18.07 -9.25 -9.43
CA LEU A 380 18.24 -8.90 -8.01
C LEU A 380 18.83 -7.49 -7.86
N GLY A 381 19.80 -7.12 -8.69
CA GLY A 381 20.43 -5.79 -8.68
C GLY A 381 19.44 -4.69 -9.10
N GLN A 382 18.63 -4.93 -10.12
CA GLN A 382 17.59 -3.98 -10.56
C GLN A 382 16.51 -3.72 -9.51
N LEU A 383 16.35 -4.59 -8.54
CA LEU A 383 15.32 -4.50 -7.49
C LEU A 383 15.90 -4.27 -6.09
N ASP A 384 17.19 -3.91 -5.99
CA ASP A 384 17.88 -3.69 -4.71
C ASP A 384 17.71 -4.86 -3.72
N LEU A 385 17.92 -6.09 -4.22
CA LEU A 385 17.78 -7.32 -3.45
C LEU A 385 19.11 -8.09 -3.28
N LEU A 386 20.21 -7.64 -3.90
CA LEU A 386 21.50 -8.32 -3.83
C LEU A 386 21.99 -8.53 -2.39
N ASP A 387 21.92 -7.50 -1.57
CA ASP A 387 22.39 -7.53 -0.19
C ASP A 387 21.54 -8.42 0.73
N VAL A 388 20.35 -8.78 0.30
CA VAL A 388 19.42 -9.63 1.05
C VAL A 388 19.16 -10.97 0.39
N ARG A 389 19.90 -11.32 -0.67
CA ARG A 389 19.67 -12.53 -1.50
C ARG A 389 19.61 -13.83 -0.71
N GLY A 390 20.44 -13.94 0.34
CA GLY A 390 20.51 -15.12 1.21
C GLY A 390 19.56 -15.07 2.41
N ARG A 391 18.77 -14.00 2.59
CA ARG A 391 17.84 -13.89 3.72
C ARG A 391 16.54 -14.62 3.43
N HIS A 392 15.93 -15.14 4.49
CA HIS A 392 14.59 -15.72 4.39
C HIS A 392 13.56 -14.63 4.02
N PRO A 393 12.72 -14.82 2.97
CA PRO A 393 11.82 -13.78 2.47
C PRO A 393 10.88 -13.20 3.52
N LEU A 394 10.42 -13.99 4.50
CA LEU A 394 9.55 -13.50 5.56
C LEU A 394 10.22 -12.48 6.52
N THR A 395 11.56 -12.43 6.55
CA THR A 395 12.32 -11.46 7.37
C THR A 395 12.48 -10.10 6.69
N LEU A 396 12.13 -10.00 5.43
CA LEU A 396 12.21 -8.77 4.64
C LEU A 396 11.18 -7.73 5.07
N SER A 397 11.47 -6.46 4.78
CA SER A 397 10.46 -5.39 4.87
C SER A 397 9.35 -5.60 3.83
N GLY A 398 8.17 -4.98 4.03
CA GLY A 398 7.05 -5.08 3.10
C GLY A 398 7.44 -4.72 1.66
N GLY A 399 8.17 -3.62 1.46
CA GLY A 399 8.66 -3.22 0.14
C GLY A 399 9.67 -4.20 -0.45
N GLN A 400 10.57 -4.78 0.34
CA GLN A 400 11.50 -5.81 -0.13
C GLN A 400 10.77 -7.09 -0.54
N LYS A 401 9.74 -7.52 0.21
CA LYS A 401 8.89 -8.67 -0.15
C LYS A 401 8.18 -8.44 -1.48
N GLN A 402 7.64 -7.25 -1.68
CA GLN A 402 6.99 -6.89 -2.95
C GLN A 402 7.98 -6.94 -4.11
N ARG A 403 9.18 -6.37 -3.93
CA ARG A 403 10.23 -6.44 -4.94
C ARG A 403 10.70 -7.88 -5.21
N CYS A 404 10.75 -8.74 -4.19
CA CYS A 404 11.07 -10.16 -4.36
C CYS A 404 10.02 -10.88 -5.23
N ALA A 405 8.73 -10.65 -5.00
CA ALA A 405 7.65 -11.20 -5.82
C ALA A 405 7.71 -10.69 -7.27
N ILE A 406 8.06 -9.41 -7.48
CA ILE A 406 8.28 -8.85 -8.82
C ILE A 406 9.50 -9.49 -9.49
N ALA A 407 10.61 -9.72 -8.73
CA ALA A 407 11.80 -10.39 -9.25
C ALA A 407 11.47 -11.81 -9.74
N ALA A 408 10.66 -12.56 -8.99
CA ALA A 408 10.20 -13.89 -9.40
C ALA A 408 9.37 -13.83 -10.70
N ALA A 409 8.46 -12.85 -10.83
CA ALA A 409 7.70 -12.63 -12.05
C ALA A 409 8.59 -12.30 -13.27
N MET A 410 9.65 -11.49 -13.05
CA MET A 410 10.61 -11.16 -14.12
C MET A 410 11.44 -12.35 -14.56
N PHE A 411 11.79 -13.21 -13.63
CA PHE A 411 12.69 -14.34 -13.88
C PHE A 411 11.93 -15.56 -14.43
N CYS A 412 10.64 -15.71 -14.16
CA CYS A 412 9.87 -16.90 -14.52
C CYS A 412 9.64 -17.10 -16.03
N GLY A 413 9.83 -16.07 -16.87
CA GLY A 413 9.71 -16.14 -18.34
C GLY A 413 8.30 -16.51 -18.84
N LYS A 414 7.24 -16.19 -18.11
CA LYS A 414 5.85 -16.46 -18.48
C LYS A 414 5.32 -15.47 -19.52
N LYS A 415 4.31 -15.92 -20.29
CA LYS A 415 3.69 -15.09 -21.35
C LYS A 415 2.68 -14.09 -20.81
N VAL A 416 1.97 -14.44 -19.74
CA VAL A 416 0.94 -13.61 -19.09
C VAL A 416 1.37 -13.28 -17.69
N LEU A 417 1.61 -12.01 -17.43
CA LEU A 417 2.06 -11.49 -16.15
C LEU A 417 1.00 -10.56 -15.60
N VAL A 418 0.50 -10.87 -14.42
CA VAL A 418 -0.49 -10.06 -13.73
C VAL A 418 0.12 -9.56 -12.42
N PHE A 419 -0.01 -8.26 -12.17
CA PHE A 419 0.50 -7.60 -10.97
C PHE A 419 -0.68 -6.96 -10.23
N ASP A 420 -0.97 -7.45 -9.02
CA ASP A 420 -2.04 -6.88 -8.18
C ASP A 420 -1.43 -5.93 -7.15
N GLU A 421 -1.68 -4.62 -7.31
CA GLU A 421 -1.18 -3.51 -6.50
C GLU A 421 0.36 -3.52 -6.29
N PRO A 422 1.18 -3.59 -7.36
CA PRO A 422 2.62 -3.82 -7.24
C PRO A 422 3.40 -2.67 -6.57
N THR A 423 2.80 -1.50 -6.37
CA THR A 423 3.45 -0.33 -5.76
C THR A 423 2.89 0.07 -4.40
N SER A 424 2.05 -0.79 -3.80
CA SER A 424 1.54 -0.54 -2.45
C SER A 424 2.68 -0.47 -1.43
N GLY A 425 2.76 0.62 -0.65
CA GLY A 425 3.82 0.85 0.33
C GLY A 425 5.21 1.16 -0.28
N LEU A 426 5.30 1.45 -1.58
CA LEU A 426 6.55 1.87 -2.22
C LEU A 426 6.69 3.40 -2.27
N ASP A 427 7.91 3.87 -2.04
CA ASP A 427 8.30 5.25 -2.29
C ASP A 427 8.35 5.58 -3.79
N TYR A 428 8.60 6.85 -4.13
CA TYR A 428 8.61 7.30 -5.53
C TYR A 428 9.70 6.63 -6.37
N ALA A 429 10.89 6.41 -5.82
CA ALA A 429 12.01 5.81 -6.55
C ALA A 429 11.71 4.35 -6.92
N HIS A 430 11.23 3.57 -5.96
CA HIS A 430 10.86 2.18 -6.19
C HIS A 430 9.59 2.04 -7.08
N MET A 431 8.62 2.96 -6.96
CA MET A 431 7.48 3.01 -7.88
C MET A 431 7.94 3.27 -9.32
N ALA A 432 8.82 4.25 -9.55
CA ALA A 432 9.35 4.57 -10.88
C ALA A 432 10.19 3.42 -11.46
N GLN A 433 10.96 2.73 -10.61
CA GLN A 433 11.71 1.53 -10.96
C GLN A 433 10.75 0.39 -11.37
N THR A 434 9.70 0.12 -10.58
CA THR A 434 8.66 -0.86 -10.92
C THR A 434 8.00 -0.52 -12.25
N ALA A 435 7.67 0.75 -12.49
CA ALA A 435 7.10 1.20 -13.77
C ALA A 435 8.02 0.88 -14.96
N THR A 436 9.32 1.10 -14.82
CA THR A 436 10.31 0.78 -15.84
C THR A 436 10.35 -0.72 -16.12
N LEU A 437 10.38 -1.54 -15.07
CA LEU A 437 10.41 -3.00 -15.18
C LEU A 437 9.16 -3.58 -15.86
N LEU A 438 7.97 -3.07 -15.53
CA LEU A 438 6.72 -3.46 -16.18
C LEU A 438 6.77 -3.19 -17.69
N ARG A 439 7.30 -2.04 -18.10
CA ARG A 439 7.47 -1.68 -19.51
C ARG A 439 8.50 -2.56 -20.22
N GLU A 440 9.59 -2.91 -19.56
CA GLU A 440 10.58 -3.83 -20.10
C GLU A 440 10.01 -5.25 -20.29
N LEU A 441 9.19 -5.74 -19.36
CA LEU A 441 8.47 -7.01 -19.49
C LEU A 441 7.48 -6.96 -20.65
N ALA A 442 6.75 -5.88 -20.81
CA ALA A 442 5.88 -5.69 -21.97
C ALA A 442 6.68 -5.66 -23.27
N ALA A 443 7.79 -4.92 -23.34
CA ALA A 443 8.64 -4.83 -24.51
C ALA A 443 9.24 -6.19 -24.93
N SER A 444 9.37 -7.16 -24.02
CA SER A 444 9.77 -8.54 -24.32
C SER A 444 8.66 -9.37 -25.00
N GLY A 445 7.46 -8.80 -25.19
CA GLY A 445 6.32 -9.45 -25.83
C GLY A 445 5.35 -10.15 -24.88
N ALA A 446 5.49 -9.97 -23.56
CA ALA A 446 4.54 -10.50 -22.59
C ALA A 446 3.24 -9.67 -22.56
N PHE A 447 2.13 -10.31 -22.17
CA PHE A 447 0.95 -9.62 -21.66
C PHE A 447 1.25 -9.15 -20.24
N VAL A 448 1.18 -7.85 -19.99
CA VAL A 448 1.40 -7.26 -18.67
C VAL A 448 0.14 -6.54 -18.22
N LEU A 449 -0.58 -7.14 -17.27
CA LEU A 449 -1.80 -6.61 -16.68
C LEU A 449 -1.49 -6.11 -15.27
N VAL A 450 -1.86 -4.87 -14.97
CA VAL A 450 -1.59 -4.23 -13.68
C VAL A 450 -2.90 -3.79 -13.04
N VAL A 451 -3.33 -4.49 -12.02
CA VAL A 451 -4.44 -4.04 -11.17
C VAL A 451 -3.89 -2.95 -10.26
N THR A 452 -4.44 -1.76 -10.31
CA THR A 452 -3.90 -0.68 -9.47
C THR A 452 -4.89 0.43 -9.16
N HIS A 453 -4.71 1.03 -7.96
CA HIS A 453 -5.27 2.30 -7.52
C HIS A 453 -4.22 3.42 -7.49
N ASP A 454 -3.03 3.16 -8.03
CA ASP A 454 -1.93 4.11 -8.06
C ASP A 454 -1.95 4.89 -9.39
N PHE A 455 -2.48 6.12 -9.33
CA PHE A 455 -2.55 7.00 -10.51
C PHE A 455 -1.16 7.31 -11.09
N GLU A 456 -0.15 7.47 -10.20
CA GLU A 456 1.22 7.76 -10.62
C GLU A 456 1.83 6.57 -11.37
N LEU A 457 1.62 5.34 -10.88
CA LEU A 457 2.05 4.13 -11.57
C LEU A 457 1.34 3.99 -12.92
N ALA A 458 0.03 4.21 -12.96
CA ALA A 458 -0.74 4.12 -14.20
C ALA A 458 -0.20 5.07 -15.27
N LEU A 459 0.12 6.31 -14.92
CA LEU A 459 0.74 7.27 -15.85
C LEU A 459 2.17 6.89 -16.24
N ALA A 460 2.95 6.34 -15.30
CA ALA A 460 4.35 6.01 -15.54
C ALA A 460 4.54 4.75 -16.42
N ALA A 461 3.70 3.74 -16.19
CA ALA A 461 3.89 2.40 -16.76
C ALA A 461 2.90 2.05 -17.86
N CYS A 462 1.62 2.43 -17.73
CA CYS A 462 0.55 1.83 -18.53
C CYS A 462 0.31 2.56 -19.85
N ASP A 463 -0.09 1.80 -20.85
CA ASP A 463 -0.40 2.29 -22.21
C ASP A 463 -1.91 2.33 -22.45
N ARG A 464 -2.66 1.44 -21.80
CA ARG A 464 -4.11 1.36 -21.88
C ARG A 464 -4.72 1.15 -20.49
N VAL A 465 -6.01 1.44 -20.38
CA VAL A 465 -6.80 1.28 -19.16
C VAL A 465 -8.04 0.46 -19.46
N THR A 466 -8.32 -0.49 -18.58
CA THR A 466 -9.57 -1.24 -18.48
C THR A 466 -10.26 -0.85 -17.18
N GLU A 467 -11.39 -0.14 -17.31
CA GLU A 467 -12.22 0.24 -16.15
C GLU A 467 -13.17 -0.88 -15.78
N MET A 468 -13.24 -1.22 -14.50
CA MET A 468 -14.16 -2.23 -13.95
C MET A 468 -15.12 -1.65 -12.92
N LYS A 469 -16.39 -2.08 -13.00
CA LYS A 469 -17.42 -1.75 -12.01
C LYS A 469 -18.38 -2.92 -11.84
N GLY A 470 -18.58 -3.38 -10.59
CA GLY A 470 -19.56 -4.44 -10.28
C GLY A 470 -19.35 -5.73 -11.08
N GLY A 471 -18.11 -6.16 -11.25
CA GLY A 471 -17.75 -7.38 -11.97
C GLY A 471 -17.79 -7.27 -13.50
N LYS A 472 -17.95 -6.07 -14.05
CA LYS A 472 -18.03 -5.82 -15.50
C LYS A 472 -16.91 -4.89 -15.94
N VAL A 473 -16.43 -5.10 -17.17
CA VAL A 473 -15.62 -4.12 -17.88
C VAL A 473 -16.56 -3.05 -18.44
N THR A 474 -16.35 -1.81 -18.04
CA THR A 474 -17.19 -0.67 -18.45
C THR A 474 -16.58 0.14 -19.58
N ALA A 475 -15.26 0.15 -19.68
CA ALA A 475 -14.54 0.81 -20.74
C ALA A 475 -13.12 0.26 -20.91
N GLN A 476 -12.59 0.35 -22.13
CA GLN A 476 -11.18 0.15 -22.45
C GLN A 476 -10.72 1.28 -23.37
N TYR A 477 -9.60 1.93 -23.05
CA TYR A 477 -9.06 3.06 -23.81
C TYR A 477 -7.56 3.20 -23.67
N SER A 478 -6.93 3.85 -24.65
CA SER A 478 -5.49 4.17 -24.61
C SER A 478 -5.21 5.37 -23.71
N LEU A 479 -4.06 5.38 -23.02
CA LEU A 479 -3.59 6.49 -22.21
C LEU A 479 -2.89 7.56 -23.07
N ASP A 480 -3.59 8.05 -24.08
CA ASP A 480 -3.27 9.31 -24.75
C ASP A 480 -3.74 10.51 -23.93
N LYS A 481 -3.68 11.72 -24.49
CA LYS A 481 -4.13 12.94 -23.79
C LYS A 481 -5.60 12.84 -23.32
N GLY A 482 -6.48 12.27 -24.15
CA GLY A 482 -7.89 12.07 -23.80
C GLY A 482 -8.08 11.01 -22.73
N GLY A 483 -7.35 9.89 -22.84
CA GLY A 483 -7.37 8.83 -21.85
C GLY A 483 -6.83 9.24 -20.50
N VAL A 484 -5.80 10.07 -20.46
CA VAL A 484 -5.27 10.64 -19.19
C VAL A 484 -6.33 11.54 -18.52
N ALA A 485 -7.03 12.37 -19.29
CA ALA A 485 -8.10 13.21 -18.75
C ALA A 485 -9.23 12.35 -18.16
N ARG A 486 -9.65 11.30 -18.89
CA ARG A 486 -10.64 10.33 -18.41
C ARG A 486 -10.19 9.59 -17.16
N LEU A 487 -8.92 9.16 -17.09
CA LEU A 487 -8.37 8.49 -15.91
C LEU A 487 -8.35 9.42 -14.70
N ARG A 488 -8.06 10.72 -14.88
CA ARG A 488 -8.16 11.74 -13.82
C ARG A 488 -9.59 11.86 -13.31
N GLU A 489 -10.55 11.97 -14.20
CA GLU A 489 -11.99 12.01 -13.84
C GLU A 489 -12.40 10.77 -13.08
N PHE A 490 -11.99 9.56 -13.54
CA PHE A 490 -12.24 8.29 -12.86
C PHE A 490 -11.72 8.28 -11.42
N PHE A 491 -10.52 8.77 -11.18
CA PHE A 491 -9.93 8.89 -9.85
C PHE A 491 -10.44 10.12 -9.07
N GLY A 492 -11.19 11.01 -9.70
CA GLY A 492 -11.68 12.26 -9.09
C GLY A 492 -10.53 13.22 -8.77
N ILE A 493 -9.54 13.28 -9.68
CA ILE A 493 -8.40 14.21 -9.67
C ILE A 493 -8.72 15.30 -10.70
N GLY A 494 -9.13 16.47 -10.24
CA GLY A 494 -9.50 17.56 -11.12
C GLY A 494 -9.75 18.82 -10.36
#